data_73ccf500b4b7851c760d6a8ea196e53b
#
_entry.id   73ccf500b4b7851c760d6a8ea196e53b
#
_cell.length_a   1.000
_cell.length_b   1.000
_cell.length_c   1.000
_cell.angle_alpha   90.00
_cell.angle_beta   90.00
_cell.angle_gamma   90.00
#
_symmetry.space_group_name_H-M   'P 1'
#
loop_
_entity.id
_entity.type
_entity.pdbx_description
1 polymer ?
#
loop_
_entity_poly.entity_id
_entity_poly.type
_entity_poly.pdbx_seq_one_letter_code
_entity_poly.pdbx_strand_id
1 'polypeptide(L)'
;MMRDNRSIERLAFDFFKRFSTAEYALKVSGFYKKRKRHFYDADADWDSFANEQSTIDIVSDVNLRNSVRFILDNPPKKQVITMGVIDWAEITPENMTDCQRLFIYIRRIRNNLFHGGKFGNGQWFEPQRSRQLMEAAIEIINESMIASQIVRDAYQLAARLPDENE
;
A
#
# COMPACT_ATOMS: atom_id res chain seq x y z
N MET A 1 -13.25 -9.01 17.65
CA MET A 1 -12.31 -8.96 16.52
C MET A 1 -12.25 -10.37 15.91
N MET A 2 -12.98 -10.60 14.83
CA MET A 2 -12.91 -11.89 14.12
C MET A 2 -11.52 -12.02 13.52
N ARG A 3 -10.76 -13.05 13.94
CA ARG A 3 -9.51 -13.39 13.27
C ARG A 3 -9.85 -13.85 11.87
N ASP A 4 -9.44 -13.05 10.89
CA ASP A 4 -9.54 -13.42 9.48
C ASP A 4 -8.72 -14.70 9.25
N ASN A 5 -9.41 -15.81 9.02
CA ASN A 5 -8.80 -17.14 8.88
C ASN A 5 -8.34 -17.43 7.45
N ARG A 6 -8.20 -16.38 6.59
CA ARG A 6 -7.65 -16.54 5.25
C ARG A 6 -6.19 -16.97 5.30
N SER A 7 -5.75 -17.78 4.32
CA SER A 7 -4.33 -18.07 4.18
C SER A 7 -3.54 -16.79 3.91
N ILE A 8 -2.26 -16.77 4.24
CA ILE A 8 -1.42 -15.57 4.01
C ILE A 8 -1.28 -15.28 2.51
N GLU A 9 -1.28 -16.31 1.67
CA GLU A 9 -1.23 -16.18 0.21
C GLU A 9 -2.50 -15.51 -0.33
N ARG A 10 -3.67 -15.89 0.18
CA ARG A 10 -4.93 -15.27 -0.20
C ARG A 10 -4.98 -13.79 0.23
N LEU A 11 -4.48 -13.51 1.43
CA LEU A 11 -4.37 -12.13 1.91
C LEU A 11 -3.40 -11.30 1.06
N ALA A 12 -2.25 -11.89 0.67
CA ALA A 12 -1.28 -11.23 -0.21
C ALA A 12 -1.89 -10.94 -1.60
N PHE A 13 -2.71 -11.86 -2.12
CA PHE A 13 -3.44 -11.63 -3.37
C PHE A 13 -4.49 -10.53 -3.23
N ASP A 14 -5.26 -10.51 -2.13
CA ASP A 14 -6.21 -9.44 -1.84
C ASP A 14 -5.51 -8.08 -1.73
N PHE A 15 -4.38 -8.02 -1.05
CA PHE A 15 -3.57 -6.81 -0.96
C PHE A 15 -3.08 -6.35 -2.33
N PHE A 16 -2.53 -7.27 -3.14
CA PHE A 16 -2.13 -6.98 -4.52
C PHE A 16 -3.26 -6.37 -5.33
N LYS A 17 -4.42 -7.00 -5.30
CA LYS A 17 -5.60 -6.56 -6.05
C LYS A 17 -6.02 -5.15 -5.61
N ARG A 18 -6.10 -4.88 -4.30
CA ARG A 18 -6.45 -3.56 -3.78
C ARG A 18 -5.43 -2.50 -4.15
N PHE A 19 -4.14 -2.83 -4.03
CA PHE A 19 -3.07 -1.91 -4.37
C PHE A 19 -3.07 -1.57 -5.87
N SER A 20 -3.18 -2.57 -6.75
CA SER A 20 -3.20 -2.34 -8.21
C SER A 20 -4.44 -1.59 -8.66
N THR A 21 -5.61 -1.85 -8.06
CA THR A 21 -6.85 -1.09 -8.29
C THR A 21 -6.67 0.37 -7.87
N ALA A 22 -6.04 0.62 -6.72
CA ALA A 22 -5.74 1.98 -6.27
C ALA A 22 -4.78 2.70 -7.23
N GLU A 23 -3.69 2.05 -7.66
CA GLU A 23 -2.78 2.65 -8.65
C GLU A 23 -3.48 2.98 -9.97
N TYR A 24 -4.37 2.13 -10.45
CA TYR A 24 -5.19 2.43 -11.63
C TYR A 24 -6.06 3.67 -11.39
N ALA A 25 -6.80 3.69 -10.27
CA ALA A 25 -7.69 4.81 -9.95
C ALA A 25 -6.93 6.14 -9.81
N LEU A 26 -5.77 6.13 -9.18
CA LEU A 26 -4.89 7.29 -9.09
C LEU A 26 -4.51 7.80 -10.48
N LYS A 27 -4.02 6.93 -11.35
CA LYS A 27 -3.55 7.30 -12.69
C LYS A 27 -4.65 7.88 -13.56
N VAL A 28 -5.81 7.26 -13.62
CA VAL A 28 -6.93 7.74 -14.45
C VAL A 28 -7.57 9.03 -13.88
N SER A 29 -7.38 9.29 -12.60
CA SER A 29 -7.87 10.50 -11.91
C SER A 29 -6.85 11.64 -11.87
N GLY A 30 -5.71 11.50 -12.55
CA GLY A 30 -4.72 12.58 -12.71
C GLY A 30 -3.55 12.52 -11.72
N PHE A 31 -3.54 11.57 -10.76
CA PHE A 31 -2.40 11.33 -9.87
C PHE A 31 -1.38 10.41 -10.55
N TYR A 32 -0.64 10.95 -11.50
CA TYR A 32 0.48 10.26 -12.15
C TYR A 32 1.68 11.19 -12.28
N LYS A 33 2.89 10.61 -12.23
CA LYS A 33 4.14 11.37 -12.30
C LYS A 33 4.32 11.98 -13.69
N LYS A 34 4.22 13.30 -13.78
CA LYS A 34 4.42 14.04 -15.02
C LYS A 34 5.89 14.06 -15.41
N ARG A 35 6.17 13.83 -16.69
CA ARG A 35 7.52 13.91 -17.27
C ARG A 35 7.52 14.85 -18.48
N LYS A 36 8.69 15.39 -18.82
CA LYS A 36 8.86 16.33 -19.95
C LYS A 36 8.71 15.68 -21.36
N ARG A 37 8.55 14.35 -21.41
CA ARG A 37 8.40 13.59 -22.66
C ARG A 37 6.92 13.40 -22.99
N HIS A 38 6.60 13.23 -24.27
CA HIS A 38 5.23 12.93 -24.71
C HIS A 38 4.83 11.45 -24.53
N PHE A 39 5.81 10.58 -24.38
CA PHE A 39 5.62 9.15 -24.16
C PHE A 39 6.52 8.69 -23.01
N TYR A 40 5.91 8.17 -21.95
CA TYR A 40 6.60 7.69 -20.73
C TYR A 40 5.70 6.73 -19.95
N ASP A 41 6.31 5.99 -19.03
CA ASP A 41 5.59 5.05 -18.16
C ASP A 41 4.58 5.77 -17.27
N ALA A 42 3.40 5.17 -17.13
CA ALA A 42 2.32 5.69 -16.29
C ALA A 42 2.54 5.29 -14.83
N ASP A 43 3.40 6.02 -14.12
CA ASP A 43 3.66 5.82 -12.69
C ASP A 43 2.62 6.56 -11.85
N ALA A 44 1.97 5.88 -10.91
CA ALA A 44 1.07 6.52 -9.95
C ALA A 44 1.84 7.50 -9.03
N ASP A 45 1.27 8.69 -8.83
CA ASP A 45 1.85 9.72 -7.95
C ASP A 45 1.24 9.66 -6.55
N TRP A 46 1.66 8.66 -5.79
CA TRP A 46 1.28 8.47 -4.40
C TRP A 46 1.70 9.64 -3.50
N ASP A 47 2.77 10.35 -3.86
CA ASP A 47 3.29 11.45 -3.06
C ASP A 47 2.36 12.67 -3.16
N SER A 48 1.86 12.97 -4.36
CA SER A 48 0.82 14.00 -4.55
C SER A 48 -0.51 13.59 -3.90
N PHE A 49 -0.90 12.32 -3.99
CA PHE A 49 -2.10 11.82 -3.33
C PHE A 49 -2.02 11.90 -1.81
N ALA A 50 -0.85 11.62 -1.21
CA ALA A 50 -0.63 11.74 0.23
C ALA A 50 -0.70 13.19 0.75
N ASN A 51 -0.68 14.18 -0.13
CA ASN A 51 -0.82 15.60 0.21
C ASN A 51 -2.25 16.14 -0.03
N GLU A 52 -3.14 15.32 -0.56
CA GLU A 52 -4.55 15.70 -0.70
C GLU A 52 -5.22 15.73 0.68
N GLN A 53 -6.08 16.73 0.94
CA GLN A 53 -6.65 16.96 2.28
C GLN A 53 -7.43 15.76 2.80
N SER A 54 -8.27 15.14 1.97
CA SER A 54 -9.03 13.95 2.36
C SER A 54 -8.15 12.75 2.74
N THR A 55 -6.98 12.64 2.11
CA THR A 55 -5.97 11.61 2.43
C THR A 55 -5.23 11.94 3.72
N ILE A 56 -4.92 13.22 3.97
CA ILE A 56 -4.31 13.67 5.23
C ILE A 56 -5.24 13.39 6.40
N ASP A 57 -6.54 13.61 6.24
CA ASP A 57 -7.55 13.41 7.29
C ASP A 57 -7.65 11.94 7.74
N ILE A 58 -7.29 10.98 6.88
CA ILE A 58 -7.23 9.54 7.20
C ILE A 58 -6.32 9.23 8.39
N VAL A 59 -5.21 9.96 8.53
CA VAL A 59 -4.27 9.75 9.65
C VAL A 59 -4.92 10.04 11.00
N SER A 60 -5.91 10.93 11.02
CA SER A 60 -6.66 11.34 12.21
C SER A 60 -7.98 10.59 12.39
N ASP A 61 -8.39 9.76 11.43
CA ASP A 61 -9.63 8.99 11.49
C ASP A 61 -9.61 8.03 12.69
N VAL A 62 -10.61 8.14 13.54
CA VAL A 62 -10.74 7.31 14.76
C VAL A 62 -10.91 5.84 14.43
N ASN A 63 -11.56 5.51 13.32
CA ASN A 63 -11.82 4.13 12.89
C ASN A 63 -10.54 3.48 12.36
N LEU A 64 -9.66 4.25 11.73
CA LEU A 64 -8.39 3.78 11.16
C LEU A 64 -7.21 3.89 12.12
N ARG A 65 -7.42 4.48 13.30
CA ARG A 65 -6.34 4.76 14.26
C ARG A 65 -5.43 3.55 14.53
N ASN A 66 -6.01 2.37 14.71
CA ASN A 66 -5.23 1.17 15.02
C ASN A 66 -4.34 0.75 13.84
N SER A 67 -4.87 0.75 12.63
CA SER A 67 -4.15 0.38 11.42
C SER A 67 -3.08 1.41 11.05
N VAL A 68 -3.39 2.70 11.16
CA VAL A 68 -2.44 3.79 10.94
C VAL A 68 -1.28 3.70 11.95
N ARG A 69 -1.59 3.62 13.24
CA ARG A 69 -0.57 3.50 14.29
C ARG A 69 0.27 2.24 14.11
N PHE A 70 -0.38 1.11 13.81
CA PHE A 70 0.36 -0.13 13.63
C PHE A 70 1.44 0.00 12.55
N ILE A 71 1.12 0.56 11.39
CA ILE A 71 2.11 0.75 10.30
C ILE A 71 3.18 1.78 10.67
N LEU A 72 2.81 2.89 11.31
CA LEU A 72 3.76 3.94 11.69
C LEU A 72 4.71 3.50 12.82
N ASP A 73 4.20 2.75 13.80
CA ASP A 73 4.98 2.28 14.95
C ASP A 73 5.78 0.99 14.62
N ASN A 74 5.35 0.24 13.60
CA ASN A 74 6.01 -0.98 13.14
C ASN A 74 6.37 -0.91 11.66
N PRO A 75 7.22 0.04 11.23
CA PRO A 75 7.49 0.28 9.82
C PRO A 75 8.05 -0.97 9.13
N PRO A 76 7.60 -1.27 7.90
CA PRO A 76 8.14 -2.38 7.15
C PRO A 76 9.62 -2.15 6.85
N LYS A 77 10.45 -3.16 7.11
CA LYS A 77 11.88 -3.13 6.77
C LYS A 77 12.06 -3.03 5.26
N LYS A 78 13.14 -2.43 4.84
CA LYS A 78 13.56 -2.35 3.45
C LYS A 78 14.64 -3.39 3.18
N GLN A 79 14.50 -4.14 2.10
CA GLN A 79 15.56 -5.04 1.65
C GLN A 79 16.70 -4.21 1.04
N VAL A 80 17.91 -4.46 1.48
CA VAL A 80 19.12 -3.74 1.10
C VAL A 80 20.25 -4.72 0.78
N ILE A 81 21.31 -4.22 0.17
CA ILE A 81 22.56 -4.97 0.05
C ILE A 81 23.57 -4.34 1.02
N THR A 82 24.06 -5.14 1.96
CA THR A 82 25.10 -4.76 2.91
C THR A 82 26.31 -5.68 2.70
N MET A 83 27.44 -5.11 2.34
CA MET A 83 28.69 -5.86 2.06
C MET A 83 28.51 -7.02 1.06
N GLY A 84 27.66 -6.81 0.04
CA GLY A 84 27.38 -7.83 -0.99
C GLY A 84 26.34 -8.89 -0.58
N VAL A 85 25.73 -8.78 0.60
CA VAL A 85 24.72 -9.72 1.12
C VAL A 85 23.37 -9.04 1.23
N ILE A 86 22.30 -9.77 0.92
CA ILE A 86 20.93 -9.29 1.13
C ILE A 86 20.66 -9.20 2.63
N ASP A 87 20.20 -8.04 3.07
CA ASP A 87 19.88 -7.74 4.46
C ASP A 87 18.61 -6.90 4.57
N TRP A 88 18.12 -6.72 5.79
CA TRP A 88 16.90 -5.96 6.08
C TRP A 88 17.23 -4.77 7.00
N ALA A 89 16.97 -3.56 6.51
CA ALA A 89 17.21 -2.32 7.25
C ALA A 89 15.90 -1.62 7.64
N GLU A 90 15.90 -1.07 8.86
CA GLU A 90 14.89 -0.11 9.29
C GLU A 90 15.31 1.29 8.81
N ILE A 91 14.58 1.80 7.81
CA ILE A 91 14.86 3.11 7.23
C ILE A 91 13.58 3.96 7.37
N THR A 92 13.66 4.98 8.21
CA THR A 92 12.59 5.97 8.38
C THR A 92 12.81 7.14 7.42
N PRO A 93 11.85 7.47 6.57
CA PRO A 93 11.91 8.67 5.73
C PRO A 93 11.94 9.93 6.61
N GLU A 94 12.91 10.82 6.34
CA GLU A 94 13.07 12.08 7.06
C GLU A 94 12.28 13.22 6.42
N ASN A 95 11.94 14.24 7.20
CA ASN A 95 11.26 15.45 6.75
C ASN A 95 9.92 15.22 6.03
N MET A 96 9.15 14.23 6.49
CA MET A 96 7.86 13.85 5.92
C MET A 96 6.76 13.85 6.96
N THR A 97 5.54 14.14 6.55
CA THR A 97 4.34 14.01 7.38
C THR A 97 4.03 12.54 7.65
N ASP A 98 3.20 12.27 8.65
CA ASP A 98 2.74 10.91 8.95
C ASP A 98 2.00 10.30 7.77
N CYS A 99 1.20 11.08 7.06
CA CYS A 99 0.49 10.63 5.86
C CYS A 99 1.46 10.22 4.75
N GLN A 100 2.47 11.03 4.46
CA GLN A 100 3.50 10.70 3.47
C GLN A 100 4.27 9.43 3.85
N ARG A 101 4.69 9.31 5.12
CA ARG A 101 5.36 8.10 5.63
C ARG A 101 4.49 6.87 5.51
N LEU A 102 3.20 6.99 5.84
CA LEU A 102 2.23 5.90 5.76
C LEU A 102 2.16 5.30 4.35
N PHE A 103 2.02 6.14 3.31
CA PHE A 103 1.96 5.66 1.93
C PHE A 103 3.32 5.18 1.39
N ILE A 104 4.44 5.71 1.88
CA ILE A 104 5.77 5.12 1.62
C ILE A 104 5.86 3.71 2.20
N TYR A 105 5.37 3.49 3.41
CA TYR A 105 5.39 2.18 4.06
C TYR A 105 4.46 1.18 3.37
N ILE A 106 3.27 1.59 2.95
CA ILE A 106 2.35 0.75 2.17
C ILE A 106 3.01 0.31 0.85
N ARG A 107 3.66 1.22 0.12
CA ARG A 107 4.44 0.87 -1.09
C ARG A 107 5.60 -0.07 -0.78
N ARG A 108 6.24 0.08 0.37
CA ARG A 108 7.32 -0.82 0.82
C ARG A 108 6.80 -2.23 1.13
N ILE A 109 5.62 -2.36 1.75
CA ILE A 109 4.96 -3.66 1.95
C ILE A 109 4.76 -4.36 0.60
N ARG A 110 4.21 -3.64 -0.38
CA ARG A 110 4.02 -4.17 -1.74
C ARG A 110 5.35 -4.60 -2.37
N ASN A 111 6.37 -3.74 -2.32
CA ASN A 111 7.67 -4.06 -2.90
C ASN A 111 8.31 -5.30 -2.27
N ASN A 112 8.21 -5.45 -0.95
CA ASN A 112 8.72 -6.62 -0.24
C ASN A 112 8.03 -7.93 -0.66
N LEU A 113 6.75 -7.86 -1.04
CA LEU A 113 6.03 -9.03 -1.59
C LEU A 113 6.50 -9.37 -3.01
N PHE A 114 6.60 -8.36 -3.88
CA PHE A 114 6.85 -8.57 -5.30
C PHE A 114 8.31 -8.89 -5.65
N HIS A 115 9.25 -8.37 -4.89
CA HIS A 115 10.67 -8.59 -5.12
C HIS A 115 11.26 -9.77 -4.35
N GLY A 116 10.41 -10.71 -3.94
CA GLY A 116 10.83 -11.95 -3.29
C GLY A 116 11.35 -11.79 -1.87
N GLY A 117 11.24 -10.60 -1.28
CA GLY A 117 11.73 -10.31 0.06
C GLY A 117 11.05 -11.09 1.18
N LYS A 118 9.94 -11.77 0.90
CA LYS A 118 9.20 -12.59 1.87
C LYS A 118 9.45 -14.09 1.71
N PHE A 119 10.22 -14.49 0.71
CA PHE A 119 10.48 -15.89 0.42
C PHE A 119 11.95 -16.21 0.75
N GLY A 120 12.16 -16.94 1.84
CA GLY A 120 13.45 -17.49 2.20
C GLY A 120 13.29 -18.95 2.58
N ASN A 121 14.10 -19.85 2.01
CA ASN A 121 14.06 -21.28 2.29
C ASN A 121 12.67 -21.93 2.16
N GLY A 122 11.84 -21.46 1.23
CA GLY A 122 10.49 -21.99 1.00
C GLY A 122 9.43 -21.59 2.04
N GLN A 123 9.73 -20.64 2.92
CA GLN A 123 8.83 -20.18 3.96
C GLN A 123 8.65 -18.66 3.93
N TRP A 124 7.50 -18.18 4.42
CA TRP A 124 7.26 -16.77 4.62
C TRP A 124 8.12 -16.22 5.76
N PHE A 125 8.84 -15.14 5.47
CA PHE A 125 9.57 -14.41 6.50
C PHE A 125 8.61 -13.59 7.37
N GLU A 126 8.65 -13.78 8.71
CA GLU A 126 7.77 -13.11 9.69
C GLU A 126 6.28 -13.14 9.29
N PRO A 127 5.63 -14.32 9.16
CA PRO A 127 4.31 -14.43 8.57
C PRO A 127 3.23 -13.66 9.33
N GLN A 128 3.26 -13.62 10.66
CA GLN A 128 2.28 -12.88 11.45
C GLN A 128 2.40 -11.37 11.25
N ARG A 129 3.63 -10.84 11.28
CA ARG A 129 3.88 -9.42 11.02
C ARG A 129 3.48 -9.05 9.60
N SER A 130 3.80 -9.88 8.63
CA SER A 130 3.40 -9.67 7.23
C SER A 130 1.89 -9.63 7.08
N ARG A 131 1.16 -10.51 7.78
CA ARG A 131 -0.31 -10.51 7.83
C ARG A 131 -0.84 -9.19 8.36
N GLN A 132 -0.40 -8.77 9.53
CA GLN A 132 -0.86 -7.54 10.18
C GLN A 132 -0.57 -6.28 9.33
N LEU A 133 0.59 -6.23 8.69
CA LEU A 133 0.94 -5.12 7.78
C LEU A 133 0.04 -5.09 6.54
N MET A 134 -0.27 -6.24 5.95
CA MET A 134 -1.16 -6.32 4.79
C MET A 134 -2.61 -5.97 5.15
N GLU A 135 -3.13 -6.48 6.27
CA GLU A 135 -4.48 -6.17 6.76
C GLU A 135 -4.65 -4.67 6.99
N ALA A 136 -3.71 -4.06 7.73
CA ALA A 136 -3.72 -2.62 7.97
C ALA A 136 -3.60 -1.80 6.67
N ALA A 137 -2.74 -2.22 5.75
CA ALA A 137 -2.56 -1.54 4.47
C ALA A 137 -3.81 -1.63 3.58
N ILE A 138 -4.49 -2.77 3.53
CA ILE A 138 -5.77 -2.94 2.80
C ILE A 138 -6.81 -1.97 3.33
N GLU A 139 -6.98 -1.90 4.65
CA GLU A 139 -7.95 -1.01 5.29
C GLU A 139 -7.66 0.45 4.95
N ILE A 140 -6.41 0.88 5.12
CA ILE A 140 -6.00 2.26 4.83
C ILE A 140 -6.18 2.61 3.36
N ILE A 141 -5.78 1.74 2.42
CA ILE A 141 -5.98 1.96 0.98
C ILE A 141 -7.47 2.14 0.69
N ASN A 142 -8.32 1.22 1.14
CA ASN A 142 -9.76 1.29 0.87
C ASN A 142 -10.36 2.61 1.36
N GLU A 143 -10.13 2.97 2.61
CA GLU A 143 -10.70 4.18 3.19
C GLU A 143 -10.14 5.46 2.54
N SER A 144 -8.85 5.49 2.23
CA SER A 144 -8.25 6.63 1.54
C SER A 144 -8.84 6.84 0.14
N MET A 145 -9.03 5.77 -0.62
CA MET A 145 -9.63 5.86 -1.96
C MET A 145 -11.11 6.29 -1.90
N ILE A 146 -11.85 5.81 -0.91
CA ILE A 146 -13.27 6.16 -0.72
C ILE A 146 -13.43 7.59 -0.19
N ALA A 147 -12.54 8.06 0.67
CA ALA A 147 -12.57 9.42 1.22
C ALA A 147 -12.29 10.49 0.15
N SER A 148 -11.42 10.18 -0.81
CA SER A 148 -11.09 11.13 -1.88
C SER A 148 -12.21 11.25 -2.90
N GLN A 149 -12.76 12.46 -3.05
CA GLN A 149 -13.78 12.75 -4.08
C GLN A 149 -13.23 12.62 -5.51
N ILE A 150 -11.92 12.75 -5.68
CA ILE A 150 -11.27 12.73 -7.00
C ILE A 150 -11.13 11.29 -7.52
N VAL A 151 -10.77 10.34 -6.67
CA VAL A 151 -10.43 8.96 -7.10
C VAL A 151 -11.53 7.93 -6.80
N ARG A 152 -12.49 8.28 -5.95
CA ARG A 152 -13.52 7.36 -5.44
C ARG A 152 -14.22 6.57 -6.54
N ASP A 153 -14.77 7.27 -7.52
CA ASP A 153 -15.60 6.65 -8.56
C ASP A 153 -14.77 5.68 -9.41
N ALA A 154 -13.57 6.08 -9.80
CA ALA A 154 -12.64 5.23 -10.55
C ALA A 154 -12.22 4.00 -9.73
N TYR A 155 -11.97 4.18 -8.42
CA TYR A 155 -11.61 3.07 -7.53
C TYR A 155 -12.76 2.09 -7.36
N GLN A 156 -13.97 2.58 -7.08
CA GLN A 156 -15.15 1.73 -6.89
C GLN A 156 -15.52 0.97 -8.16
N LEU A 157 -15.42 1.62 -9.32
CA LEU A 157 -15.68 0.97 -10.61
C LEU A 157 -14.67 -0.16 -10.88
N ALA A 158 -13.39 0.11 -10.67
CA ALA A 158 -12.32 -0.88 -10.90
C ALA A 158 -12.29 -2.00 -9.83
N ALA A 159 -12.82 -1.73 -8.63
CA ALA A 159 -12.90 -2.74 -7.56
C ALA A 159 -14.06 -3.74 -7.77
N ARG A 160 -15.02 -3.42 -8.63
CA ARG A 160 -16.07 -4.37 -9.00
C ARG A 160 -15.44 -5.47 -9.83
N LEU A 161 -15.50 -6.71 -9.31
CA LEU A 161 -15.18 -7.88 -10.14
C LEU A 161 -16.26 -8.03 -11.22
N PRO A 162 -15.89 -8.41 -12.46
CA PRO A 162 -16.88 -9.00 -13.35
C PRO A 162 -17.54 -10.17 -12.61
N ASP A 163 -18.84 -10.20 -12.57
CA ASP A 163 -19.56 -11.39 -12.13
C ASP A 163 -19.11 -12.56 -13.02
N GLU A 164 -18.76 -13.71 -12.43
CA GLU A 164 -18.28 -14.90 -13.16
C GLU A 164 -19.30 -15.46 -14.15
N ASN A 165 -20.39 -14.74 -14.42
CA ASN A 165 -21.54 -15.16 -15.24
C ASN A 165 -21.89 -14.18 -16.38
N GLU A 166 -20.95 -13.32 -16.86
CA GLU A 166 -21.12 -12.61 -18.12
C GLU A 166 -20.23 -13.17 -19.23
#